data_3481c3dafeb89f189cd57b20925bdf53
#
_entry.id   3481c3dafeb89f189cd57b20925bdf53
#
_cell.length_a   1.000
_cell.length_b   1.000
_cell.length_c   1.000
_cell.angle_alpha   90.00
_cell.angle_beta   90.00
_cell.angle_gamma   90.00
#
_symmetry.space_group_name_H-M   'P 1'
#
loop_
_entity.id
_entity.type
_entity.pdbx_description
1 polymer ?
#
loop_
_entity_poly.entity_id
_entity_poly.type
_entity_poly.pdbx_seq_one_letter_code
_entity_poly.pdbx_strand_id
1 'polypeptide(L)'
;VSDAGTSYVTVGGGTKTFSSDLYGQTDYGVVLDDHGTTIVRCSEEHGVLQHCGSKPRYKVGEKVRVIPNHACIILNLHDAAYGVRGDEVVARWNIAARGKVQ
;
A
#
# COMPACT_ATOMS: atom_id res chain seq x y z
N VAL A 1 -4.35 -4.75 8.44
CA VAL A 1 -5.67 -4.15 8.68
C VAL A 1 -5.72 -3.64 10.10
N SER A 2 -5.99 -2.35 10.28
CA SER A 2 -6.07 -1.70 11.59
C SER A 2 -7.51 -1.48 12.07
N ASP A 3 -8.45 -1.39 11.15
CA ASP A 3 -9.87 -1.30 11.45
C ASP A 3 -10.69 -1.95 10.34
N ALA A 4 -11.77 -2.62 10.72
CA ALA A 4 -12.70 -3.26 9.80
C ALA A 4 -14.13 -2.76 10.09
N GLY A 5 -14.42 -1.55 9.63
CA GLY A 5 -15.73 -0.91 9.79
C GLY A 5 -16.84 -1.56 8.98
N THR A 6 -18.02 -0.92 8.95
CA THR A 6 -19.19 -1.44 8.24
C THR A 6 -19.14 -1.28 6.71
N SER A 7 -18.44 -0.25 6.21
CA SER A 7 -18.35 0.04 4.77
C SER A 7 -16.94 0.03 4.21
N TYR A 8 -15.95 0.27 5.04
CA TYR A 8 -14.54 0.41 4.67
C TYR A 8 -13.66 -0.40 5.60
N VAL A 9 -12.48 -0.72 5.11
CA VAL A 9 -11.42 -1.33 5.90
C VAL A 9 -10.22 -0.39 5.90
N THR A 10 -9.66 -0.12 7.07
CA THR A 10 -8.48 0.74 7.24
C THR A 10 -7.22 -0.10 7.38
N VAL A 11 -6.18 0.29 6.68
CA VAL A 11 -4.85 -0.32 6.78
C VAL A 11 -3.84 0.68 7.33
N GLY A 12 -2.81 0.18 7.99
CA GLY A 12 -1.72 0.98 8.56
C GLY A 12 -0.68 1.39 7.52
N GLY A 13 -1.13 2.01 6.44
CA GLY A 13 -0.26 2.53 5.40
C GLY A 13 -0.97 3.66 4.69
N GLY A 14 -0.40 4.83 4.69
CA GLY A 14 -0.92 6.04 4.07
C GLY A 14 0.05 6.65 3.06
N THR A 15 0.00 7.97 2.89
CA THR A 15 0.86 8.68 1.92
C THR A 15 2.34 8.56 2.24
N LYS A 16 2.73 8.36 3.49
CA LYS A 16 4.12 8.07 3.86
C LYS A 16 4.60 6.70 3.39
N THR A 17 3.68 5.79 3.07
CA THR A 17 3.97 4.45 2.56
C THR A 17 3.82 4.38 1.05
N PHE A 18 2.71 4.91 0.50
CA PHE A 18 2.32 4.76 -0.90
C PHE A 18 2.56 6.01 -1.74
N SER A 19 3.04 7.10 -1.15
CA SER A 19 3.09 8.46 -1.70
C SER A 19 1.70 9.06 -1.94
N SER A 20 1.64 10.34 -2.28
CA SER A 20 0.41 11.01 -2.69
C SER A 20 0.24 11.06 -4.22
N ASP A 21 1.16 10.44 -4.96
CA ASP A 21 1.13 10.43 -6.42
C ASP A 21 0.13 9.38 -6.92
N LEU A 22 -0.97 9.82 -7.46
CA LEU A 22 -1.99 8.96 -8.06
C LEU A 22 -1.58 8.41 -9.43
N TYR A 23 -0.55 8.97 -10.05
CA TYR A 23 -0.06 8.58 -11.39
C TYR A 23 -1.20 8.49 -12.42
N GLY A 24 -2.10 9.48 -12.40
CA GLY A 24 -3.25 9.53 -13.31
C GLY A 24 -4.41 8.57 -12.98
N GLN A 25 -4.31 7.83 -11.87
CA GLN A 25 -5.36 6.95 -11.38
C GLN A 25 -6.31 7.68 -10.43
N THR A 26 -7.41 7.03 -10.07
CA THR A 26 -8.40 7.54 -9.10
C THR A 26 -8.20 6.99 -7.69
N ASP A 27 -7.26 6.07 -7.51
CA ASP A 27 -6.92 5.43 -6.26
C ASP A 27 -5.39 5.44 -6.03
N TYR A 28 -4.94 4.92 -4.88
CA TYR A 28 -3.53 4.87 -4.48
C TYR A 28 -2.87 3.51 -4.73
N GLY A 29 -3.64 2.52 -5.15
CA GLY A 29 -3.16 1.18 -5.41
C GLY A 29 -4.25 0.13 -5.31
N VAL A 30 -3.96 -1.06 -5.80
CA VAL A 30 -4.88 -2.21 -5.85
C VAL A 30 -4.35 -3.34 -4.98
N VAL A 31 -5.26 -4.07 -4.33
CA VAL A 31 -4.89 -5.26 -3.55
C VAL A 31 -4.49 -6.39 -4.51
N LEU A 32 -3.31 -6.97 -4.29
CA LEU A 32 -2.68 -7.93 -5.20
C LEU A 32 -3.56 -9.15 -5.52
N ASP A 33 -4.19 -9.71 -4.50
CA ASP A 33 -5.00 -10.93 -4.66
C ASP A 33 -6.51 -10.63 -4.73
N ASP A 34 -6.88 -9.38 -4.78
CA ASP A 34 -8.28 -8.91 -4.82
C ASP A 34 -8.36 -7.59 -5.58
N HIS A 35 -8.29 -7.68 -6.90
CA HIS A 35 -8.19 -6.51 -7.78
C HIS A 35 -9.46 -5.64 -7.80
N GLY A 36 -10.56 -6.13 -7.26
CA GLY A 36 -11.76 -5.31 -7.00
C GLY A 36 -11.63 -4.40 -5.78
N THR A 37 -10.59 -4.58 -4.96
CA THR A 37 -10.33 -3.77 -3.77
C THR A 37 -9.15 -2.83 -4.01
N THR A 38 -9.39 -1.53 -3.80
CA THR A 38 -8.39 -0.47 -4.01
C THR A 38 -8.28 0.41 -2.77
N ILE A 39 -7.16 1.14 -2.68
CA ILE A 39 -6.99 2.19 -1.66
C ILE A 39 -7.60 3.48 -2.23
N VAL A 40 -8.78 3.83 -1.76
CA VAL A 40 -9.53 4.99 -2.29
C VAL A 40 -9.17 6.30 -1.62
N ARG A 41 -8.60 6.25 -0.42
CA ARG A 41 -8.22 7.44 0.35
C ARG A 41 -7.05 7.13 1.26
N CYS A 42 -6.15 8.11 1.44
CA CYS A 42 -5.05 8.05 2.40
C CYS A 42 -5.03 9.31 3.27
N SER A 43 -4.75 9.11 4.56
CA SER A 43 -4.06 10.10 5.39
C SER A 43 -2.56 9.83 5.33
N GLU A 44 -1.77 10.47 6.19
CA GLU A 44 -0.32 10.24 6.23
C GLU A 44 0.02 8.78 6.62
N GLU A 45 -0.69 8.23 7.59
CA GLU A 45 -0.37 6.93 8.21
C GLU A 45 -1.37 5.83 7.87
N HIS A 46 -2.54 6.15 7.32
CA HIS A 46 -3.61 5.18 7.07
C HIS A 46 -4.15 5.26 5.66
N GLY A 47 -4.46 4.09 5.11
CA GLY A 47 -5.20 3.95 3.85
C GLY A 47 -6.58 3.35 4.10
N VAL A 48 -7.53 3.72 3.27
CA VAL A 48 -8.90 3.20 3.31
C VAL A 48 -9.12 2.31 2.09
N LEU A 49 -9.39 1.03 2.33
CA LEU A 49 -9.74 0.07 1.30
C LEU A 49 -11.24 0.09 1.03
N GLN A 50 -11.59 0.03 -0.24
CA GLN A 50 -12.95 -0.16 -0.71
C GLN A 50 -12.97 -1.21 -1.82
N HIS A 51 -13.95 -2.11 -1.77
CA HIS A 51 -14.20 -3.08 -2.83
C HIS A 51 -15.31 -2.56 -3.75
N CYS A 52 -15.20 -2.79 -5.05
CA CYS A 52 -16.23 -2.42 -6.00
C CYS A 52 -17.50 -3.24 -5.73
N GLY A 53 -18.60 -2.56 -5.39
CA GLY A 53 -19.91 -3.15 -5.16
C GLY A 53 -20.14 -3.80 -3.78
N SER A 54 -19.11 -3.88 -2.91
CA SER A 54 -19.27 -4.49 -1.58
C SER A 54 -18.21 -4.03 -0.60
N LYS A 55 -18.36 -4.39 0.68
CA LYS A 55 -17.35 -4.17 1.71
C LYS A 55 -16.19 -5.17 1.52
N PRO A 56 -14.93 -4.77 1.65
CA PRO A 56 -13.79 -5.67 1.69
C PRO A 56 -13.91 -6.69 2.84
N ARG A 57 -13.53 -7.95 2.57
CA ARG A 57 -13.65 -9.05 3.54
C ARG A 57 -12.34 -9.28 4.28
N TYR A 58 -11.92 -8.26 5.04
CA TYR A 58 -10.69 -8.35 5.84
C TYR A 58 -10.99 -8.19 7.32
N LYS A 59 -10.18 -8.85 8.15
CA LYS A 59 -10.24 -8.78 9.62
C LYS A 59 -9.08 -7.97 10.16
N VAL A 60 -9.27 -7.36 11.32
CA VAL A 60 -8.19 -6.67 12.03
C VAL A 60 -7.03 -7.65 12.27
N GLY A 61 -5.82 -7.21 11.99
CA GLY A 61 -4.59 -8.00 12.08
C GLY A 61 -4.19 -8.70 10.79
N GLU A 62 -5.06 -8.83 9.79
CA GLU A 62 -4.68 -9.39 8.50
C GLU A 62 -3.68 -8.49 7.77
N LYS A 63 -2.77 -9.14 7.05
CA LYS A 63 -1.83 -8.47 6.15
C LYS A 63 -2.44 -8.37 4.76
N VAL A 64 -2.29 -7.21 4.15
CA VAL A 64 -2.76 -6.94 2.79
C VAL A 64 -1.55 -6.61 1.92
N ARG A 65 -1.47 -7.21 0.75
CA ARG A 65 -0.45 -6.90 -0.24
C ARG A 65 -1.04 -5.94 -1.27
N VAL A 66 -0.37 -4.83 -1.49
CA VAL A 66 -0.86 -3.76 -2.37
C VAL A 66 0.14 -3.55 -3.51
N ILE A 67 -0.37 -3.46 -4.72
CA ILE A 67 0.38 -2.98 -5.87
C ILE A 67 0.14 -1.47 -5.96
N PRO A 68 1.15 -0.65 -5.70
CA PRO A 68 1.01 0.80 -5.78
C PRO A 68 0.96 1.28 -7.22
N ASN A 69 0.47 2.50 -7.43
CA ASN A 69 0.39 3.07 -8.77
C ASN A 69 1.77 3.43 -9.35
N HIS A 70 2.71 3.86 -8.50
CA HIS A 70 4.01 4.34 -8.95
C HIS A 70 5.14 3.97 -7.97
N ALA A 71 5.93 2.99 -8.32
CA ALA A 71 6.98 2.46 -7.45
C ALA A 71 8.15 3.42 -7.23
N CYS A 72 8.48 4.28 -8.21
CA CYS A 72 9.67 5.14 -8.15
C CYS A 72 9.66 6.09 -6.96
N ILE A 73 8.54 6.74 -6.71
CA ILE A 73 8.39 7.68 -5.58
C ILE A 73 8.35 6.92 -4.27
N ILE A 74 7.71 5.77 -4.24
CA ILE A 74 7.58 4.94 -3.04
C ILE A 74 8.94 4.49 -2.53
N LEU A 75 9.83 4.06 -3.41
CA LEU A 75 11.18 3.66 -3.00
C LEU A 75 11.94 4.79 -2.31
N ASN A 76 11.72 6.05 -2.69
CA ASN A 76 12.32 7.19 -2.02
C ASN A 76 11.79 7.45 -0.59
N LEU A 77 10.66 6.88 -0.23
CA LEU A 77 10.07 7.02 1.10
C LEU A 77 10.62 5.99 2.11
N HIS A 78 11.31 4.96 1.65
CA HIS A 78 11.76 3.85 2.47
C HIS A 78 13.29 3.69 2.48
N ASP A 79 13.83 3.22 3.61
CA ASP A 79 15.28 2.99 3.75
C ASP A 79 15.74 1.73 3.04
N ALA A 80 14.88 0.73 2.96
CA ALA A 80 15.20 -0.57 2.38
C ALA A 80 14.01 -1.18 1.65
N ALA A 81 14.33 -2.04 0.69
CA ALA A 81 13.37 -2.94 0.05
C ALA A 81 13.76 -4.39 0.33
N TYR A 82 12.77 -5.28 0.36
CA TYR A 82 12.98 -6.69 0.61
C TYR A 82 12.49 -7.51 -0.57
N GLY A 83 13.34 -8.41 -1.07
CA GLY A 83 12.95 -9.42 -2.03
C GLY A 83 12.29 -10.58 -1.33
N VAL A 84 11.08 -10.95 -1.75
CA VAL A 84 10.30 -12.04 -1.16
C VAL A 84 10.02 -13.09 -2.21
N ARG A 85 10.25 -14.37 -1.86
CA ARG A 85 9.86 -15.51 -2.70
C ARG A 85 8.94 -16.40 -1.88
N GLY A 86 7.66 -16.48 -2.28
CA GLY A 86 6.63 -17.06 -1.45
C GLY A 86 6.47 -16.25 -0.16
N ASP A 87 6.64 -16.88 0.99
CA ASP A 87 6.60 -16.22 2.31
C ASP A 87 7.98 -15.96 2.91
N GLU A 88 9.05 -16.21 2.14
CA GLU A 88 10.43 -16.09 2.59
C GLU A 88 11.08 -14.82 2.06
N VAL A 89 11.75 -14.07 2.95
CA VAL A 89 12.61 -12.94 2.58
C VAL A 89 13.93 -13.51 2.08
N VAL A 90 14.25 -13.30 0.80
CA VAL A 90 15.45 -13.83 0.15
C VAL A 90 16.50 -12.76 -0.12
N ALA A 91 16.18 -11.49 -0.01
CA ALA A 91 17.11 -10.40 -0.21
C ALA A 91 16.67 -9.14 0.54
N ARG A 92 17.62 -8.27 0.85
CA ARG A 92 17.40 -6.93 1.39
C ARG A 92 18.32 -5.96 0.67
N TRP A 93 17.76 -4.89 0.15
CA TRP A 93 18.50 -3.83 -0.53
C TRP A 93 18.29 -2.50 0.20
N ASN A 94 19.38 -1.79 0.46
CA ASN A 94 19.29 -0.41 0.90
C ASN A 94 18.93 0.49 -0.29
N ILE A 95 18.06 1.45 -0.07
CA ILE A 95 17.67 2.42 -1.09
C ILE A 95 18.74 3.53 -1.13
N ALA A 96 19.73 3.35 -1.97
CA ALA A 96 20.93 4.21 -2.01
C ALA A 96 20.62 5.67 -2.39
N ALA A 97 19.60 5.89 -3.20
CA ALA A 97 19.20 7.23 -3.65
C ALA A 97 18.20 7.94 -2.73
N ARG A 98 17.78 7.31 -1.64
CA ARG A 98 16.86 7.93 -0.70
C ARG A 98 17.45 9.21 -0.10
N GLY A 99 16.69 10.29 -0.17
CA GLY A 99 17.14 11.60 0.34
C GLY A 99 18.19 12.29 -0.52
N LYS A 100 18.48 11.79 -1.72
CA LYS A 100 19.47 12.35 -2.65
C LYS A 100 18.85 13.19 -3.76
N VAL A 101 17.62 13.63 -3.59
CA VAL A 101 16.95 14.54 -4.54
C VAL A 101 17.69 15.87 -4.56
N GLN A 102 17.97 16.34 -5.77
CA GLN A 102 18.65 17.61 -6.01
C GLN A 102 17.74 18.58 -6.75
#